data_4f3a777b3335e7294f795a5f8d0d3345
#
_entry.id   4f3a777b3335e7294f795a5f8d0d3345
#
_cell.length_a   1.000
_cell.length_b   1.000
_cell.length_c   1.000
_cell.angle_alpha   90.00
_cell.angle_beta   90.00
_cell.angle_gamma   90.00
#
_symmetry.space_group_name_H-M   'P 1'
#
loop_
_entity.id
_entity.type
_entity.pdbx_description
1 polymer ?
#
loop_
_entity_poly.entity_id
_entity_poly.type
_entity_poly.pdbx_seq_one_letter_code
_entity_poly.pdbx_strand_id
1 'polypeptide(L)'
;METVTIFGIRAILEAIASGKAIDKVWLLKGTQSKLFEQLLHVLRSNNIAFSFVPTERLERFSSKNHQGAVARVAALNTQPMEPLIEEIIAEKENPLFVLLDGITDTRNFGAILRSSAATGVDAVFVASSGSAPL
;
A
#
# COMPACT_ATOMS: atom_id res chain seq x y z
N MET A 1 -5.33 -4.05 -9.22
CA MET A 1 -5.18 -3.35 -7.93
C MET A 1 -5.72 -1.93 -8.09
N GLU A 2 -6.75 -1.62 -7.38
CA GLU A 2 -7.20 -0.23 -7.29
C GLU A 2 -6.26 0.53 -6.37
N THR A 3 -5.82 1.69 -6.82
CA THR A 3 -4.99 2.57 -6.00
C THR A 3 -5.83 3.74 -5.52
N VAL A 4 -5.85 3.98 -4.24
CA VAL A 4 -6.50 5.14 -3.64
C VAL A 4 -5.44 6.20 -3.38
N THR A 5 -5.73 7.43 -3.78
CA THR A 5 -4.85 8.57 -3.50
C THR A 5 -5.38 9.34 -2.31
N ILE A 6 -4.52 9.59 -1.32
CA ILE A 6 -4.81 10.42 -0.15
C ILE A 6 -3.96 11.69 -0.17
N PHE A 7 -4.55 12.77 0.33
CA PHE A 7 -4.00 14.11 0.27
C PHE A 7 -3.85 14.69 1.67
N GLY A 8 -2.75 15.38 1.90
CA GLY A 8 -2.48 16.08 3.14
C GLY A 8 -1.66 15.25 4.14
N ILE A 9 -0.82 15.96 4.89
CA ILE A 9 0.16 15.37 5.80
C ILE A 9 -0.52 14.57 6.90
N ARG A 10 -1.57 15.11 7.51
CA ARG A 10 -2.30 14.43 8.60
C ARG A 10 -2.98 13.16 8.13
N ALA A 11 -3.64 13.20 6.97
CA ALA A 11 -4.31 12.03 6.41
C ALA A 11 -3.31 10.91 6.09
N ILE A 12 -2.11 11.25 5.62
CA ILE A 12 -1.03 10.28 5.37
C ILE A 12 -0.52 9.68 6.67
N LEU A 13 -0.27 10.51 7.70
CA LEU A 13 0.15 10.03 9.01
C LEU A 13 -0.88 9.08 9.64
N GLU A 14 -2.17 9.43 9.54
CA GLU A 14 -3.28 8.60 10.02
C GLU A 14 -3.36 7.26 9.26
N ALA A 15 -3.20 7.28 7.94
CA ALA A 15 -3.18 6.07 7.12
C ALA A 15 -2.03 5.14 7.51
N ILE A 16 -0.84 5.68 7.76
CA ILE A 16 0.32 4.90 8.23
C ILE A 16 0.05 4.32 9.62
N ALA A 17 -0.47 5.13 10.55
CA ALA A 17 -0.79 4.71 11.90
C ALA A 17 -1.87 3.61 11.94
N SER A 18 -2.83 3.64 11.01
CA SER A 18 -3.86 2.59 10.85
C SER A 18 -3.39 1.36 10.08
N GLY A 19 -2.12 1.29 9.71
CA GLY A 19 -1.52 0.15 9.05
C GLY A 19 -1.83 0.01 7.57
N LYS A 20 -2.34 1.06 6.90
CA LYS A 20 -2.57 1.02 5.45
C LYS A 20 -1.26 0.88 4.68
N ALA A 21 -1.26 0.06 3.66
CA ALA A 21 -0.11 -0.12 2.78
C ALA A 21 0.09 1.11 1.89
N ILE A 22 1.08 1.92 2.20
CA ILE A 22 1.46 3.08 1.39
C ILE A 22 2.46 2.61 0.34
N ASP A 23 2.11 2.77 -0.92
CA ASP A 23 2.97 2.42 -2.05
C ASP A 23 4.05 3.49 -2.29
N LYS A 24 3.64 4.76 -2.35
CA LYS A 24 4.55 5.88 -2.56
C LYS A 24 3.96 7.19 -2.05
N VAL A 25 4.84 8.07 -1.56
CA VAL A 25 4.49 9.42 -1.14
C VAL A 25 5.25 10.45 -1.99
N TRP A 26 4.55 11.48 -2.45
CA TRP A 26 5.12 12.64 -3.12
C TRP A 26 5.03 13.85 -2.18
N LEU A 27 6.16 14.49 -1.99
CA LEU A 27 6.31 15.61 -1.09
C LEU A 27 6.70 16.85 -1.86
N LEU A 28 6.11 17.98 -1.51
CA LEU A 28 6.46 19.27 -2.11
C LEU A 28 7.87 19.68 -1.70
N LYS A 29 8.71 19.95 -2.70
CA LYS A 29 10.06 20.43 -2.47
C LYS A 29 10.04 21.80 -1.78
N GLY A 30 10.82 21.95 -0.70
CA GLY A 30 10.94 23.21 0.04
C GLY A 30 9.91 23.43 1.15
N THR A 31 9.00 22.48 1.41
CA THR A 31 8.06 22.56 2.54
C THR A 31 8.82 22.43 3.87
N GLN A 32 8.57 23.37 4.77
CA GLN A 32 9.15 23.37 6.12
C GLN A 32 8.04 23.58 7.15
N SER A 33 7.75 22.55 7.93
CA SER A 33 6.88 22.60 9.10
C SER A 33 7.17 21.46 10.03
N LYS A 34 6.83 21.59 11.31
CA LYS A 34 6.99 20.49 12.28
C LYS A 34 6.24 19.23 11.86
N LEU A 35 5.05 19.40 11.29
CA LEU A 35 4.23 18.30 10.82
C LEU A 35 4.87 17.59 9.61
N PHE A 36 5.50 18.35 8.73
CA PHE A 36 6.25 17.81 7.58
C PHE A 36 7.48 17.01 8.02
N GLU A 37 8.22 17.52 9.00
CA GLU A 37 9.37 16.80 9.58
C GLU A 37 8.93 15.50 10.27
N GLN A 38 7.80 15.53 10.98
CA GLN A 38 7.20 14.33 11.57
C GLN A 38 6.86 13.30 10.51
N LEU A 39 6.25 13.73 9.38
CA LEU A 39 5.95 12.84 8.26
C LEU A 39 7.23 12.22 7.69
N LEU A 40 8.26 13.02 7.44
CA LEU A 40 9.56 12.51 6.95
C LEU A 40 10.16 11.46 7.88
N HIS A 41 10.11 11.71 9.20
CA HIS A 41 10.59 10.76 10.20
C HIS A 41 9.80 9.44 10.13
N VAL A 42 8.48 9.50 10.08
CA VAL A 42 7.61 8.32 9.98
C VAL A 42 7.84 7.55 8.69
N LEU A 43 7.98 8.24 7.55
CA LEU A 43 8.26 7.60 6.26
C LEU A 43 9.58 6.83 6.27
N ARG A 44 10.64 7.43 6.84
CA ARG A 44 11.96 6.79 6.97
C ARG A 44 11.92 5.60 7.93
N SER A 45 11.29 5.76 9.09
CA SER A 45 11.18 4.69 10.10
C SER A 45 10.41 3.47 9.60
N ASN A 46 9.44 3.67 8.70
CA ASN A 46 8.65 2.59 8.12
C ASN A 46 9.15 2.15 6.73
N ASN A 47 10.29 2.68 6.25
CA ASN A 47 10.83 2.42 4.91
C ASN A 47 9.81 2.62 3.77
N ILE A 48 8.98 3.65 3.91
CA ILE A 48 8.02 4.02 2.87
C ILE A 48 8.73 4.84 1.80
N ALA A 49 8.56 4.47 0.54
CA ALA A 49 9.15 5.18 -0.59
C ALA A 49 8.55 6.58 -0.73
N PHE A 50 9.39 7.59 -0.84
CA PHE A 50 8.95 8.97 -1.11
C PHE A 50 9.87 9.69 -2.08
N SER A 51 9.36 10.76 -2.70
CA SER A 51 10.10 11.62 -3.61
C SER A 51 9.70 13.07 -3.41
N PHE A 52 10.67 13.98 -3.46
CA PHE A 52 10.41 15.40 -3.53
C PHE A 52 10.08 15.81 -4.96
N VAL A 53 9.01 16.55 -5.13
CA VAL A 53 8.50 16.96 -6.45
C VAL A 53 8.11 18.44 -6.44
N PRO A 54 8.11 19.11 -7.61
CA PRO A 54 7.62 20.47 -7.75
C PRO A 54 6.08 20.52 -7.64
N THR A 55 5.54 21.71 -7.38
CA THR A 55 4.10 21.95 -7.17
C THR A 55 3.25 21.42 -8.32
N GLU A 56 3.67 21.65 -9.56
CA GLU A 56 2.92 21.26 -10.77
C GLU A 56 2.69 19.73 -10.85
N ARG A 57 3.59 18.95 -10.26
CA ARG A 57 3.43 17.50 -10.22
C ARG A 57 2.42 17.05 -9.16
N LEU A 58 2.34 17.76 -8.02
CA LEU A 58 1.32 17.48 -7.01
C LEU A 58 -0.07 17.88 -7.49
N GLU A 59 -0.20 19.01 -8.18
CA GLU A 59 -1.46 19.50 -8.74
C GLU A 59 -2.08 18.53 -9.76
N ARG A 60 -1.27 17.73 -10.45
CA ARG A 60 -1.75 16.66 -11.36
C ARG A 60 -2.52 15.57 -10.63
N PHE A 61 -2.26 15.34 -9.36
CA PHE A 61 -2.99 14.32 -8.57
C PHE A 61 -4.35 14.83 -8.10
N SER A 62 -4.48 16.12 -7.83
CA SER A 62 -5.75 16.74 -7.45
C SER A 62 -5.64 18.28 -7.38
N SER A 63 -6.73 18.94 -7.71
CA SER A 63 -6.99 20.35 -7.37
C SER A 63 -7.33 20.55 -5.88
N LYS A 64 -7.40 19.48 -5.09
CA LYS A 64 -7.68 19.53 -3.65
C LYS A 64 -6.45 20.03 -2.88
N ASN A 65 -6.70 20.62 -1.72
CA ASN A 65 -5.64 21.08 -0.82
C ASN A 65 -4.81 19.88 -0.33
N HIS A 66 -3.66 19.65 -0.96
CA HIS A 66 -2.74 18.54 -0.64
C HIS A 66 -1.74 18.89 0.47
N GLN A 67 -1.68 20.16 0.92
CA GLN A 67 -0.75 20.62 1.97
C GLN A 67 0.71 20.21 1.74
N GLY A 68 1.13 20.05 0.49
CA GLY A 68 2.47 19.62 0.12
C GLY A 68 2.76 18.12 0.23
N ALA A 69 1.74 17.27 0.42
CA ALA A 69 1.92 15.83 0.49
C ALA A 69 0.75 15.06 -0.16
N VAL A 70 1.12 14.09 -0.98
CA VAL A 70 0.19 13.16 -1.65
C VAL A 70 0.73 11.75 -1.50
N ALA A 71 -0.12 10.80 -1.13
CA ALA A 71 0.25 9.40 -1.02
C ALA A 71 -0.65 8.52 -1.86
N ARG A 72 -0.07 7.49 -2.46
CA ARG A 72 -0.78 6.40 -3.10
C ARG A 72 -0.83 5.21 -2.14
N VAL A 73 -2.05 4.78 -1.84
CA VAL A 73 -2.33 3.61 -1.02
C VAL A 73 -2.68 2.46 -1.95
N ALA A 74 -2.05 1.32 -1.76
CA ALA A 74 -2.47 0.10 -2.43
C ALA A 74 -3.77 -0.38 -1.76
N ALA A 75 -4.87 -0.35 -2.48
CA ALA A 75 -6.08 -1.05 -2.04
C ALA A 75 -5.97 -2.50 -2.50
N LEU A 76 -5.94 -3.43 -1.55
CA LEU A 76 -6.02 -4.84 -1.85
C LEU A 76 -7.51 -5.23 -1.93
N ASN A 77 -7.94 -5.63 -3.10
CA ASN A 77 -9.27 -6.24 -3.25
C ASN A 77 -9.20 -7.67 -2.73
N THR A 78 -9.85 -7.91 -1.60
CA THR A 78 -10.01 -9.26 -1.06
C THR A 78 -11.29 -9.90 -1.61
N GLN A 79 -11.23 -11.19 -1.89
CA GLN A 79 -12.35 -12.00 -2.35
C GLN A 79 -12.55 -13.19 -1.40
N PRO A 80 -13.76 -13.74 -1.29
CA PRO A 80 -13.98 -14.98 -0.57
C PRO A 80 -13.13 -16.11 -1.15
N MET A 81 -12.55 -16.93 -0.27
CA MET A 81 -11.56 -17.94 -0.65
C MET A 81 -12.15 -19.04 -1.53
N GLU A 82 -13.27 -19.61 -1.12
CA GLU A 82 -13.85 -20.76 -1.79
C GLU A 82 -14.23 -20.50 -3.25
N PRO A 83 -15.00 -19.43 -3.60
CA PRO A 83 -15.33 -19.13 -4.98
C PRO A 83 -14.10 -18.84 -5.84
N LEU A 84 -13.08 -18.16 -5.27
CA LEU A 84 -11.84 -17.87 -5.99
C LEU A 84 -11.05 -19.14 -6.32
N ILE A 85 -10.99 -20.11 -5.40
CA ILE A 85 -10.35 -21.41 -5.65
C ILE A 85 -11.08 -22.14 -6.77
N GLU A 86 -12.39 -22.21 -6.72
CA GLU A 86 -13.19 -22.89 -7.74
C GLU A 86 -12.99 -22.27 -9.14
N GLU A 87 -12.98 -20.96 -9.22
CA GLU A 87 -12.70 -20.24 -10.48
C GLU A 87 -11.32 -20.56 -11.04
N ILE A 88 -10.28 -20.49 -10.22
CA ILE A 88 -8.89 -20.72 -10.65
C ILE A 88 -8.69 -22.19 -11.08
N ILE A 89 -9.23 -23.14 -10.33
CA ILE A 89 -9.11 -24.57 -10.67
C ILE A 89 -9.85 -24.91 -11.98
N ALA A 90 -10.96 -24.22 -12.25
CA ALA A 90 -11.68 -24.40 -13.50
C ALA A 90 -10.92 -23.88 -14.73
N GLU A 91 -10.08 -22.85 -14.55
CA GLU A 91 -9.34 -22.22 -15.64
C GLU A 91 -7.91 -22.74 -15.82
N LYS A 92 -7.29 -23.28 -14.76
CA LYS A 92 -5.89 -23.67 -14.75
C LYS A 92 -5.68 -25.13 -14.37
N GLU A 93 -4.88 -25.80 -15.15
CA GLU A 93 -4.50 -27.20 -14.91
C GLU A 93 -3.58 -27.37 -13.68
N ASN A 94 -2.67 -26.43 -13.49
CA ASN A 94 -1.69 -26.46 -12.40
C ASN A 94 -1.66 -25.13 -11.64
N PRO A 95 -2.68 -24.83 -10.83
CA PRO A 95 -2.71 -23.59 -10.07
C PRO A 95 -1.68 -23.58 -8.94
N LEU A 96 -1.10 -22.41 -8.68
CA LEU A 96 -0.16 -22.18 -7.59
C LEU A 96 -0.76 -21.21 -6.57
N PHE A 97 -0.95 -21.69 -5.35
CA PHE A 97 -1.48 -20.91 -4.24
C PHE A 97 -0.41 -20.69 -3.16
N VAL A 98 -0.47 -19.54 -2.51
CA VAL A 98 0.34 -19.22 -1.33
C VAL A 98 -0.59 -18.95 -0.15
N LEU A 99 -0.35 -19.63 0.95
CA LEU A 99 -1.06 -19.40 2.21
C LEU A 99 -0.11 -18.72 3.20
N LEU A 100 -0.52 -17.56 3.73
CA LEU A 100 0.23 -16.80 4.73
C LEU A 100 -0.42 -16.96 6.09
N ASP A 101 0.32 -17.59 7.00
CA ASP A 101 -0.09 -17.77 8.39
C ASP A 101 0.76 -16.91 9.32
N GLY A 102 0.11 -16.03 10.08
CA GLY A 102 0.76 -15.21 11.11
C GLY A 102 1.73 -14.14 10.59
N ILE A 103 1.63 -13.73 9.33
CA ILE A 103 2.44 -12.63 8.79
C ILE A 103 1.82 -11.30 9.22
N THR A 104 2.42 -10.65 10.21
CA THR A 104 1.92 -9.41 10.83
C THR A 104 2.67 -8.15 10.39
N ASP A 105 3.90 -8.30 9.89
CA ASP A 105 4.70 -7.19 9.38
C ASP A 105 4.26 -6.82 7.96
N THR A 106 3.80 -5.58 7.77
CA THR A 106 3.31 -5.07 6.47
C THR A 106 4.37 -5.03 5.39
N ARG A 107 5.64 -4.88 5.74
CA ARG A 107 6.76 -4.91 4.78
C ARG A 107 7.01 -6.32 4.26
N ASN A 108 7.06 -7.29 5.16
CA ASN A 108 7.19 -8.70 4.79
C ASN A 108 6.00 -9.15 3.96
N PHE A 109 4.80 -8.78 4.37
CA PHE A 109 3.57 -9.06 3.62
C PHE A 109 3.64 -8.49 2.20
N GLY A 110 3.98 -7.20 2.04
CA GLY A 110 4.14 -6.56 0.74
C GLY A 110 5.27 -7.18 -0.11
N ALA A 111 6.39 -7.59 0.50
CA ALA A 111 7.47 -8.28 -0.20
C ALA A 111 7.03 -9.65 -0.73
N ILE A 112 6.29 -10.41 0.05
CA ILE A 112 5.74 -11.70 -0.36
C ILE A 112 4.75 -11.53 -1.51
N LEU A 113 3.84 -10.54 -1.43
CA LEU A 113 2.90 -10.26 -2.53
C LEU A 113 3.62 -9.90 -3.83
N ARG A 114 4.66 -9.08 -3.78
CA ARG A 114 5.46 -8.74 -4.97
C ARG A 114 6.15 -9.95 -5.55
N SER A 115 6.77 -10.79 -4.72
CA SER A 115 7.41 -12.02 -5.15
C SER A 115 6.41 -13.00 -5.75
N SER A 116 5.24 -13.13 -5.13
CA SER A 116 4.15 -13.99 -5.62
C SER A 116 3.67 -13.53 -7.00
N ALA A 117 3.46 -12.23 -7.19
CA ALA A 117 3.07 -11.68 -8.49
C ALA A 117 4.13 -11.93 -9.58
N ALA A 118 5.41 -11.80 -9.23
CA ALA A 118 6.53 -12.01 -10.16
C ALA A 118 6.74 -13.48 -10.53
N THR A 119 6.33 -14.42 -9.69
CA THR A 119 6.53 -15.88 -9.87
C THR A 119 5.31 -16.61 -10.40
N GLY A 120 4.24 -15.90 -10.74
CA GLY A 120 3.03 -16.48 -11.33
C GLY A 120 2.13 -17.20 -10.31
N VAL A 121 2.16 -16.78 -9.06
CA VAL A 121 1.18 -17.24 -8.05
C VAL A 121 -0.21 -16.77 -8.45
N ASP A 122 -1.18 -17.67 -8.41
CA ASP A 122 -2.55 -17.40 -8.84
C ASP A 122 -3.38 -16.74 -7.76
N ALA A 123 -3.19 -17.12 -6.50
CA ALA A 123 -3.82 -16.46 -5.37
C ALA A 123 -2.97 -16.57 -4.11
N VAL A 124 -3.08 -15.53 -3.26
CA VAL A 124 -2.48 -15.50 -1.93
C VAL A 124 -3.61 -15.45 -0.91
N PHE A 125 -3.62 -16.38 0.01
CA PHE A 125 -4.60 -16.48 1.08
C PHE A 125 -4.00 -16.02 2.40
N VAL A 126 -4.77 -15.25 3.15
CA VAL A 126 -4.39 -14.74 4.47
C VAL A 126 -5.52 -14.96 5.46
N ALA A 127 -5.18 -15.16 6.72
CA ALA A 127 -6.18 -15.23 7.76
C ALA A 127 -6.88 -13.88 7.97
N SER A 128 -8.19 -13.91 8.24
CA SER A 128 -8.99 -12.70 8.51
C SER A 128 -8.62 -12.00 9.82
N SER A 129 -7.91 -12.69 10.70
CA SER A 129 -7.41 -12.17 11.97
C SER A 129 -5.98 -12.63 12.23
N GLY A 130 -5.19 -11.83 12.96
CA GLY A 130 -3.80 -12.17 13.25
C GLY A 130 -2.83 -12.00 12.08
N SER A 131 -3.27 -11.35 11.00
CA SER A 131 -2.45 -10.99 9.84
C SER A 131 -2.15 -9.50 9.81
N ALA A 132 -1.23 -9.09 8.92
CA ALA A 132 -1.01 -7.68 8.64
C ALA A 132 -2.31 -7.01 8.18
N PRO A 133 -2.53 -5.72 8.52
CA PRO A 133 -3.71 -4.99 8.04
C PRO A 133 -3.69 -4.88 6.51
N LEU A 134 -4.81 -5.18 5.89
CA LEU A 134 -5.03 -5.15 4.44
C LEU A 134 -5.63 -3.81 4.00
#